data_a76af626bbee866150ad946fcc309e6a
#
_entry.id   a76af626bbee866150ad946fcc309e6a
#
_cell.length_a   1.000
_cell.length_b   1.000
_cell.length_c   1.000
_cell.angle_alpha   90.00
_cell.angle_beta   90.00
_cell.angle_gamma   90.00
#
_symmetry.space_group_name_H-M   'P 1'
#
loop_
_entity.id
_entity.type
_entity.pdbx_description
1 polymer ?
#
loop_
_entity_poly.entity_id
_entity_poly.type
_entity_poly.pdbx_seq_one_letter_code
_entity_poly.pdbx_strand_id
1 'polypeptide(L)'
;MMKKWKIVWIVLAVVLAVALAAGGTAFYFVRQAQQWHDACLSLRAQLYGRLEESCLSVTENGEAVGEFPLASLRADDPYAQIDAMFSQTDRLTAEQFAALSWAEQLGWYRQSTREAPEAWYQALQGGDTLTLTLNDGGWDFAPVFAALDETPREAAKDAYAVFSAEKGAYEIVPGQTGTELARERVEQGLLAAVSGASVSTDSADTRSFALTGCDYYLPPALAGDTAAFDYGALLAADAAGRMIEVRFSGQTQTLSVSDYVFADDNGRVQVDGEKLSQRLQEFAAQYNEMDTPFRFDSTDRGTVEIEFLPCNYILNIAALYAKLEKQLSHLDTTPVEAQFICTDLQGEPFGLGDTYIAVDIESQTVTYYQDGELMVYNDVVTGLPYGRSTPTGLYDVVSLDHDCWLTGPDFNVFIKYWVGFIGTTYGLHDASWRDEFGGELYKTRGSHGCVNMPDAPIRAIYENVQVGTPVLVF
;
A
#
# COMPACT_ATOMS: atom_id res chain seq x y z
N MET A 1 -91.82 -46.32 -77.86
CA MET A 1 -90.85 -45.23 -77.77
C MET A 1 -90.65 -44.60 -76.41
N MET A 2 -91.64 -44.47 -75.65
CA MET A 2 -91.59 -43.77 -74.29
C MET A 2 -90.67 -44.41 -73.24
N LYS A 3 -90.45 -45.71 -73.21
CA LYS A 3 -89.55 -46.35 -72.22
C LYS A 3 -88.07 -46.05 -72.41
N LYS A 4 -87.59 -45.85 -73.66
CA LYS A 4 -86.19 -45.54 -73.91
C LYS A 4 -85.81 -44.12 -73.48
N TRP A 5 -86.66 -43.16 -73.59
CA TRP A 5 -86.42 -41.79 -73.18
C TRP A 5 -86.40 -41.63 -71.62
N LYS A 6 -87.14 -42.39 -70.87
CA LYS A 6 -87.01 -42.38 -69.41
C LYS A 6 -85.71 -42.89 -68.87
N ILE A 7 -85.14 -43.92 -69.56
CA ILE A 7 -83.81 -44.44 -69.17
C ILE A 7 -82.73 -43.42 -69.47
N VAL A 8 -82.84 -42.73 -70.64
CA VAL A 8 -81.84 -41.68 -71.01
C VAL A 8 -81.88 -40.53 -69.99
N TRP A 9 -83.10 -40.12 -69.57
CA TRP A 9 -83.20 -39.06 -68.51
C TRP A 9 -82.68 -39.52 -67.16
N ILE A 10 -82.89 -40.74 -66.75
CA ILE A 10 -82.38 -41.29 -65.51
C ILE A 10 -80.85 -41.39 -65.57
N VAL A 11 -80.29 -41.82 -66.68
CA VAL A 11 -78.78 -41.84 -66.83
C VAL A 11 -78.21 -40.46 -66.83
N LEU A 12 -78.84 -39.49 -67.51
CA LEU A 12 -78.43 -38.12 -67.55
C LEU A 12 -78.48 -37.46 -66.09
N ALA A 13 -79.58 -37.75 -65.37
CA ALA A 13 -79.71 -37.25 -64.03
C ALA A 13 -78.68 -37.88 -63.07
N VAL A 14 -78.37 -39.17 -63.21
CA VAL A 14 -77.35 -39.84 -62.42
C VAL A 14 -75.95 -39.28 -62.76
N VAL A 15 -75.68 -39.11 -64.09
CA VAL A 15 -74.44 -38.51 -64.55
C VAL A 15 -74.30 -37.05 -64.02
N LEU A 16 -75.39 -36.29 -64.08
CA LEU A 16 -75.40 -34.92 -63.55
C LEU A 16 -75.26 -34.91 -62.04
N ALA A 17 -75.90 -35.81 -61.31
CA ALA A 17 -75.76 -35.93 -59.81
C ALA A 17 -74.34 -36.36 -59.46
N VAL A 18 -73.73 -37.29 -60.20
CA VAL A 18 -72.34 -37.68 -60.00
C VAL A 18 -71.36 -36.52 -60.32
N ALA A 19 -71.66 -35.79 -61.41
CA ALA A 19 -70.86 -34.63 -61.78
C ALA A 19 -70.97 -33.49 -60.75
N LEU A 20 -72.19 -33.25 -60.25
CA LEU A 20 -72.44 -32.28 -59.21
C LEU A 20 -71.79 -32.69 -57.83
N ALA A 21 -71.89 -33.99 -57.55
CA ALA A 21 -71.24 -34.53 -56.34
C ALA A 21 -69.70 -34.45 -56.46
N ALA A 22 -69.17 -34.81 -57.66
CA ALA A 22 -67.73 -34.68 -57.91
C ALA A 22 -67.26 -33.22 -57.92
N GLY A 23 -68.05 -32.31 -58.50
CA GLY A 23 -67.77 -30.89 -58.53
C GLY A 23 -67.83 -30.27 -57.12
N GLY A 24 -68.83 -30.66 -56.31
CA GLY A 24 -68.98 -30.24 -54.94
C GLY A 24 -67.82 -30.73 -54.05
N THR A 25 -67.40 -31.98 -54.29
CA THR A 25 -66.24 -32.55 -53.57
C THR A 25 -64.93 -31.85 -53.94
N ALA A 26 -64.75 -31.59 -55.22
CA ALA A 26 -63.55 -30.86 -55.71
C ALA A 26 -63.53 -29.42 -55.15
N PHE A 27 -64.68 -28.73 -55.17
CA PHE A 27 -64.76 -27.38 -54.56
C PHE A 27 -64.46 -27.37 -53.07
N TYR A 28 -64.95 -28.37 -52.36
CA TYR A 28 -64.65 -28.53 -50.93
C TYR A 28 -63.17 -28.67 -50.63
N PHE A 29 -62.48 -29.55 -51.40
CA PHE A 29 -61.04 -29.74 -51.20
C PHE A 29 -60.19 -28.56 -51.66
N VAL A 30 -60.58 -27.86 -52.71
CA VAL A 30 -59.87 -26.61 -53.09
C VAL A 30 -60.03 -25.54 -52.03
N ARG A 31 -61.20 -25.42 -51.45
CA ARG A 31 -61.40 -24.50 -50.31
C ARG A 31 -60.56 -24.91 -49.12
N GLN A 32 -60.44 -26.18 -48.82
CA GLN A 32 -59.56 -26.68 -47.73
C GLN A 32 -58.07 -26.37 -48.07
N ALA A 33 -57.67 -26.52 -49.30
CA ALA A 33 -56.32 -26.18 -49.77
C ALA A 33 -56.01 -24.69 -49.61
N GLN A 34 -56.97 -23.82 -49.94
CA GLN A 34 -56.82 -22.34 -49.69
C GLN A 34 -56.75 -22.02 -48.23
N GLN A 35 -57.61 -22.58 -47.39
CA GLN A 35 -57.60 -22.35 -45.95
C GLN A 35 -56.28 -22.83 -45.34
N TRP A 36 -55.74 -23.97 -45.73
CA TRP A 36 -54.45 -24.47 -45.27
C TRP A 36 -53.29 -23.57 -45.69
N HIS A 37 -53.28 -23.11 -46.96
CA HIS A 37 -52.29 -22.20 -47.45
C HIS A 37 -52.29 -20.87 -46.72
N ASP A 38 -53.47 -20.27 -46.50
CA ASP A 38 -53.64 -19.01 -45.73
C ASP A 38 -53.16 -19.19 -44.28
N ALA A 39 -53.42 -20.34 -43.67
CA ALA A 39 -52.95 -20.66 -42.34
C ALA A 39 -51.44 -20.84 -42.26
N CYS A 40 -50.82 -21.48 -43.27
CA CYS A 40 -49.36 -21.58 -43.39
C CYS A 40 -48.68 -20.20 -43.54
N LEU A 41 -49.22 -19.34 -44.39
CA LEU A 41 -48.74 -17.96 -44.54
C LEU A 41 -48.86 -17.15 -43.25
N SER A 42 -50.01 -17.29 -42.54
CA SER A 42 -50.26 -16.62 -41.27
C SER A 42 -49.25 -17.09 -40.22
N LEU A 43 -49.01 -18.39 -40.07
CA LEU A 43 -48.09 -18.98 -39.14
C LEU A 43 -46.63 -18.51 -39.38
N ARG A 44 -46.20 -18.51 -40.65
CA ARG A 44 -44.92 -18.01 -41.04
C ARG A 44 -44.72 -16.53 -40.71
N ALA A 45 -45.75 -15.70 -41.01
CA ALA A 45 -45.71 -14.29 -40.71
C ALA A 45 -45.68 -14.01 -39.19
N GLN A 46 -46.38 -14.82 -38.39
CA GLN A 46 -46.35 -14.75 -36.91
C GLN A 46 -44.93 -15.07 -36.39
N LEU A 47 -44.32 -16.15 -36.84
CA LEU A 47 -42.95 -16.52 -36.43
C LEU A 47 -41.92 -15.44 -36.82
N TYR A 48 -42.07 -14.84 -38.02
CA TYR A 48 -41.21 -13.72 -38.41
C TYR A 48 -41.37 -12.52 -37.49
N GLY A 49 -42.60 -12.09 -37.24
CA GLY A 49 -42.89 -10.98 -36.33
C GLY A 49 -42.33 -11.24 -34.93
N ARG A 50 -42.50 -12.48 -34.43
CA ARG A 50 -41.96 -12.86 -33.11
C ARG A 50 -40.44 -12.86 -33.07
N LEU A 51 -39.76 -13.25 -34.14
CA LEU A 51 -38.30 -13.16 -34.23
C LEU A 51 -37.82 -11.69 -34.20
N GLU A 52 -38.55 -10.79 -34.91
CA GLU A 52 -38.24 -9.36 -34.92
C GLU A 52 -38.50 -8.70 -33.56
N GLU A 53 -39.53 -9.16 -32.81
CA GLU A 53 -39.82 -8.71 -31.44
C GLU A 53 -38.87 -9.30 -30.40
N SER A 54 -38.20 -10.42 -30.70
CA SER A 54 -37.27 -11.07 -29.77
C SER A 54 -35.97 -10.30 -29.70
N CYS A 55 -35.48 -10.09 -28.49
CA CYS A 55 -34.30 -9.24 -28.28
C CYS A 55 -33.37 -9.78 -27.19
N LEU A 56 -32.10 -9.33 -27.26
CA LEU A 56 -31.09 -9.42 -26.21
C LEU A 56 -30.93 -8.05 -25.58
N SER A 57 -31.28 -7.93 -24.31
CA SER A 57 -30.99 -6.74 -23.49
C SER A 57 -29.60 -6.86 -22.89
N VAL A 58 -28.75 -5.86 -23.11
CA VAL A 58 -27.38 -5.81 -22.61
C VAL A 58 -27.24 -4.67 -21.61
N THR A 59 -26.67 -4.98 -20.44
CA THR A 59 -26.33 -3.98 -19.43
C THR A 59 -24.87 -4.05 -19.05
N GLU A 60 -24.27 -2.92 -18.67
CA GLU A 60 -22.92 -2.84 -18.11
C GLU A 60 -22.98 -2.12 -16.77
N ASN A 61 -22.53 -2.80 -15.70
CA ASN A 61 -22.55 -2.29 -14.33
C ASN A 61 -23.94 -1.75 -13.88
N GLY A 62 -25.02 -2.35 -14.42
CA GLY A 62 -26.40 -1.98 -14.11
C GLY A 62 -26.99 -0.89 -15.01
N GLU A 63 -26.19 -0.29 -15.88
CA GLU A 63 -26.67 0.68 -16.86
C GLU A 63 -27.01 -0.02 -18.19
N ALA A 64 -28.07 0.43 -18.86
CA ALA A 64 -28.48 -0.16 -20.13
C ALA A 64 -27.51 0.23 -21.27
N VAL A 65 -26.96 -0.77 -21.95
CA VAL A 65 -26.16 -0.57 -23.18
C VAL A 65 -27.09 -0.50 -24.38
N GLY A 66 -28.09 -1.41 -24.44
CA GLY A 66 -29.07 -1.43 -25.50
C GLY A 66 -29.89 -2.71 -25.54
N GLU A 67 -30.92 -2.68 -26.41
CA GLU A 67 -31.72 -3.84 -26.77
C GLU A 67 -31.42 -4.18 -28.25
N PHE A 68 -31.02 -5.41 -28.50
CA PHE A 68 -30.58 -5.88 -29.80
C PHE A 68 -31.56 -6.95 -30.30
N PRO A 69 -32.33 -6.71 -31.40
CA PRO A 69 -33.19 -7.73 -31.97
C PRO A 69 -32.39 -8.99 -32.32
N LEU A 70 -32.86 -10.16 -31.90
CA LEU A 70 -32.16 -11.42 -32.16
C LEU A 70 -31.95 -11.65 -33.68
N ALA A 71 -32.86 -11.16 -34.51
CA ALA A 71 -32.69 -11.18 -35.97
C ALA A 71 -31.47 -10.40 -36.44
N SER A 72 -31.14 -9.26 -35.80
CA SER A 72 -29.99 -8.43 -36.16
C SER A 72 -28.65 -8.99 -35.69
N LEU A 73 -28.67 -9.95 -34.76
CA LEU A 73 -27.51 -10.64 -34.24
C LEU A 73 -27.19 -11.95 -35.01
N ARG A 74 -27.79 -12.17 -36.16
CA ARG A 74 -27.50 -13.32 -37.03
C ARG A 74 -26.56 -12.93 -38.16
N ALA A 75 -25.49 -13.71 -38.33
CA ALA A 75 -24.56 -13.55 -39.44
C ALA A 75 -25.13 -14.11 -40.75
N ASP A 76 -26.07 -15.06 -40.66
CA ASP A 76 -26.81 -15.67 -41.75
C ASP A 76 -28.21 -15.05 -41.89
N ASP A 77 -28.98 -15.52 -42.89
CA ASP A 77 -30.39 -15.11 -43.04
C ASP A 77 -31.17 -15.46 -41.75
N PRO A 78 -31.66 -14.48 -40.99
CA PRO A 78 -32.33 -14.72 -39.72
C PRO A 78 -33.62 -15.55 -39.86
N TYR A 79 -34.22 -15.55 -41.05
CA TYR A 79 -35.47 -16.24 -41.33
C TYR A 79 -35.24 -17.65 -41.92
N ALA A 80 -34.00 -18.00 -42.31
CA ALA A 80 -33.69 -19.27 -42.96
C ALA A 80 -34.17 -20.51 -42.19
N GLN A 81 -34.06 -20.48 -40.84
CA GLN A 81 -34.52 -21.59 -40.01
C GLN A 81 -36.06 -21.70 -39.98
N ILE A 82 -36.75 -20.55 -39.92
CA ILE A 82 -38.22 -20.53 -40.01
C ILE A 82 -38.61 -21.03 -41.40
N ASP A 83 -37.95 -20.53 -42.45
CA ASP A 83 -38.24 -20.96 -43.83
C ASP A 83 -37.96 -22.44 -44.06
N ALA A 84 -36.94 -23.00 -43.39
CA ALA A 84 -36.66 -24.45 -43.50
C ALA A 84 -37.78 -25.34 -42.92
N MET A 85 -38.61 -24.81 -42.05
CA MET A 85 -39.80 -25.52 -41.55
C MET A 85 -40.87 -25.66 -42.60
N PHE A 86 -40.90 -24.79 -43.62
CA PHE A 86 -41.89 -24.79 -44.68
C PHE A 86 -41.28 -25.36 -45.95
N SER A 87 -42.01 -26.26 -46.63
CA SER A 87 -41.57 -26.75 -47.95
C SER A 87 -41.52 -25.62 -48.97
N GLN A 88 -40.75 -25.75 -50.03
CA GLN A 88 -40.71 -24.70 -51.08
C GLN A 88 -42.11 -24.37 -51.64
N THR A 89 -42.97 -25.34 -51.66
CA THR A 89 -44.36 -25.18 -52.13
C THR A 89 -45.21 -24.41 -51.08
N ASP A 90 -44.89 -24.52 -49.79
CA ASP A 90 -45.61 -23.82 -48.72
C ASP A 90 -45.20 -22.34 -48.62
N ARG A 91 -44.17 -21.94 -49.37
CA ARG A 91 -43.68 -20.55 -49.43
C ARG A 91 -44.30 -19.72 -50.54
N LEU A 92 -45.23 -20.31 -51.34
CA LEU A 92 -45.93 -19.55 -52.35
C LEU A 92 -46.68 -18.37 -51.78
N THR A 93 -46.62 -17.22 -52.44
CA THR A 93 -47.47 -16.08 -52.04
C THR A 93 -48.92 -16.38 -52.32
N ALA A 94 -49.83 -15.63 -51.70
CA ALA A 94 -51.26 -15.76 -51.95
C ALA A 94 -51.60 -15.62 -53.45
N GLU A 95 -50.92 -14.72 -54.18
CA GLU A 95 -51.10 -14.53 -55.63
C GLU A 95 -50.57 -15.71 -56.39
N GLN A 96 -49.41 -16.25 -56.09
CA GLN A 96 -48.80 -17.41 -56.74
C GLN A 96 -49.66 -18.64 -56.53
N PHE A 97 -50.21 -18.86 -55.27
CA PHE A 97 -51.07 -19.97 -54.97
C PHE A 97 -52.43 -19.87 -55.76
N ALA A 98 -53.03 -18.68 -55.79
CA ALA A 98 -54.26 -18.43 -56.52
C ALA A 98 -54.13 -18.60 -58.04
N ALA A 99 -52.91 -18.41 -58.54
CA ALA A 99 -52.64 -18.66 -59.99
C ALA A 99 -52.54 -20.15 -60.43
N LEU A 100 -52.41 -21.04 -59.39
CA LEU A 100 -52.39 -22.47 -59.63
C LEU A 100 -53.78 -22.99 -60.11
N SER A 101 -53.81 -23.96 -60.98
CA SER A 101 -55.02 -24.68 -61.28
C SER A 101 -55.55 -25.41 -60.04
N TRP A 102 -56.85 -25.68 -60.03
CA TRP A 102 -57.48 -26.42 -58.90
C TRP A 102 -56.82 -27.80 -58.67
N ALA A 103 -56.32 -28.46 -59.67
CA ALA A 103 -55.63 -29.74 -59.55
C ALA A 103 -54.25 -29.59 -58.94
N GLU A 104 -53.54 -28.50 -59.26
CA GLU A 104 -52.28 -28.15 -58.69
C GLU A 104 -52.43 -27.70 -57.21
N GLN A 105 -53.41 -26.89 -56.89
CA GLN A 105 -53.76 -26.51 -55.47
C GLN A 105 -54.08 -27.74 -54.63
N LEU A 106 -54.81 -28.71 -55.22
CA LEU A 106 -55.11 -29.95 -54.52
C LEU A 106 -53.90 -30.87 -54.36
N GLY A 107 -53.03 -30.91 -55.40
CA GLY A 107 -51.75 -31.61 -55.32
C GLY A 107 -50.87 -31.03 -54.22
N TRP A 108 -50.74 -29.70 -54.19
CA TRP A 108 -50.01 -28.97 -53.17
C TRP A 108 -50.58 -29.27 -51.74
N TYR A 109 -51.88 -29.18 -51.52
CA TYR A 109 -52.52 -29.46 -50.27
C TYR A 109 -52.24 -30.89 -49.75
N ARG A 110 -52.29 -31.88 -50.60
CA ARG A 110 -52.00 -33.28 -50.29
C ARG A 110 -50.51 -33.45 -49.84
N GLN A 111 -49.62 -32.77 -50.54
CA GLN A 111 -48.21 -32.84 -50.25
C GLN A 111 -47.90 -32.07 -48.89
N SER A 112 -48.34 -30.84 -48.78
CA SER A 112 -48.14 -30.00 -47.63
C SER A 112 -48.68 -30.64 -46.35
N THR A 113 -49.90 -31.11 -46.35
CA THR A 113 -50.53 -31.79 -45.17
C THR A 113 -49.88 -33.14 -44.85
N ARG A 114 -49.27 -33.82 -45.80
CA ARG A 114 -48.57 -35.08 -45.60
C ARG A 114 -47.14 -34.87 -45.04
N GLU A 115 -46.53 -33.82 -45.43
CA GLU A 115 -45.12 -33.49 -45.05
C GLU A 115 -45.07 -32.60 -43.79
N ALA A 116 -46.18 -31.97 -43.40
CA ALA A 116 -46.24 -31.09 -42.21
C ALA A 116 -45.90 -31.89 -40.94
N PRO A 117 -44.98 -31.41 -40.09
CA PRO A 117 -44.74 -31.96 -38.75
C PRO A 117 -46.03 -31.96 -37.92
N GLU A 118 -46.18 -32.94 -37.04
CA GLU A 118 -47.37 -33.03 -36.17
C GLU A 118 -47.62 -31.73 -35.33
N ALA A 119 -46.56 -31.12 -34.85
CA ALA A 119 -46.61 -29.84 -34.08
C ALA A 119 -47.23 -28.72 -34.94
N TRP A 120 -46.97 -28.66 -36.22
CA TRP A 120 -47.56 -27.72 -37.16
C TRP A 120 -49.04 -27.96 -37.35
N TYR A 121 -49.36 -29.21 -37.51
CA TYR A 121 -50.75 -29.59 -37.75
C TYR A 121 -51.63 -29.19 -36.57
N GLN A 122 -51.12 -29.39 -35.35
CA GLN A 122 -51.78 -28.98 -34.12
C GLN A 122 -51.86 -27.47 -34.01
N ALA A 123 -50.78 -26.73 -34.28
CA ALA A 123 -50.78 -25.26 -34.23
C ALA A 123 -51.75 -24.67 -35.27
N LEU A 124 -51.77 -25.19 -36.49
CA LEU A 124 -52.67 -24.75 -37.56
C LEU A 124 -54.15 -25.08 -37.28
N GLN A 125 -54.46 -26.11 -36.51
CA GLN A 125 -55.81 -26.43 -36.03
C GLN A 125 -56.25 -25.53 -34.89
N GLY A 126 -55.38 -24.62 -34.40
CA GLY A 126 -55.70 -23.62 -33.38
C GLY A 126 -55.61 -24.11 -31.95
N GLY A 127 -54.81 -25.12 -31.67
CA GLY A 127 -54.70 -25.73 -30.36
C GLY A 127 -53.40 -25.59 -29.62
N ASP A 128 -52.26 -25.55 -30.29
CA ASP A 128 -50.96 -25.62 -29.65
C ASP A 128 -49.98 -24.51 -30.10
N THR A 129 -49.11 -24.10 -29.21
CA THR A 129 -48.01 -23.15 -29.46
C THR A 129 -46.93 -23.83 -30.27
N LEU A 130 -46.54 -23.26 -31.39
CA LEU A 130 -45.36 -23.69 -32.14
C LEU A 130 -44.14 -22.92 -31.64
N THR A 131 -43.11 -23.68 -31.27
CA THR A 131 -41.81 -23.12 -30.85
C THR A 131 -40.67 -23.68 -31.68
N LEU A 132 -39.82 -22.81 -32.19
CA LEU A 132 -38.60 -23.13 -32.88
C LEU A 132 -37.40 -22.67 -32.08
N THR A 133 -36.52 -23.59 -31.68
CA THR A 133 -35.24 -23.24 -31.10
C THR A 133 -34.26 -22.82 -32.19
N LEU A 134 -33.65 -21.65 -32.03
CA LEU A 134 -32.66 -21.15 -32.94
C LEU A 134 -31.34 -21.92 -32.79
N ASN A 135 -30.60 -22.11 -33.88
CA ASN A 135 -29.28 -22.75 -33.84
C ASN A 135 -28.31 -21.90 -33.02
N ASP A 136 -27.46 -22.54 -32.21
CA ASP A 136 -26.42 -21.89 -31.43
C ASP A 136 -25.26 -21.30 -32.27
N GLY A 137 -25.15 -21.68 -33.54
CA GLY A 137 -24.19 -21.13 -34.50
C GLY A 137 -24.73 -19.94 -35.29
N GLY A 138 -23.83 -19.19 -35.91
CA GLY A 138 -24.18 -18.06 -36.79
C GLY A 138 -24.61 -16.80 -36.07
N TRP A 139 -24.19 -16.59 -34.81
CA TRP A 139 -24.36 -15.32 -34.08
C TRP A 139 -23.25 -14.33 -34.45
N ASP A 140 -23.61 -13.06 -34.64
CA ASP A 140 -22.72 -11.93 -34.84
C ASP A 140 -23.02 -10.84 -33.82
N PHE A 141 -22.09 -10.63 -32.90
CA PHE A 141 -22.23 -9.63 -31.85
C PHE A 141 -21.55 -8.29 -32.20
N ALA A 142 -21.17 -8.05 -33.44
CA ALA A 142 -20.59 -6.76 -33.84
C ALA A 142 -21.47 -5.56 -33.46
N PRO A 143 -22.82 -5.60 -33.55
CA PRO A 143 -23.67 -4.50 -33.11
C PRO A 143 -23.59 -4.25 -31.59
N VAL A 144 -23.47 -5.32 -30.79
CA VAL A 144 -23.32 -5.21 -29.30
C VAL A 144 -21.97 -4.58 -28.95
N PHE A 145 -20.90 -5.08 -29.58
CA PHE A 145 -19.57 -4.49 -29.35
C PHE A 145 -19.47 -3.03 -29.79
N ALA A 146 -20.13 -2.67 -30.91
CA ALA A 146 -20.16 -1.27 -31.33
C ALA A 146 -20.80 -0.36 -30.29
N ALA A 147 -21.91 -0.79 -29.65
CA ALA A 147 -22.55 -0.05 -28.59
C ALA A 147 -21.70 -0.02 -27.30
N LEU A 148 -21.05 -1.13 -26.94
CA LEU A 148 -20.15 -1.20 -25.79
C LEU A 148 -18.91 -0.30 -25.97
N ASP A 149 -18.41 -0.15 -27.18
CA ASP A 149 -17.25 0.67 -27.52
C ASP A 149 -17.54 2.18 -27.55
N GLU A 150 -18.81 2.62 -27.49
CA GLU A 150 -19.18 4.02 -27.32
C GLU A 150 -18.75 4.59 -25.96
N THR A 151 -18.64 3.73 -24.95
CA THR A 151 -18.14 4.14 -23.63
C THR A 151 -16.62 4.22 -23.63
N PRO A 152 -16.01 5.37 -23.23
CA PRO A 152 -14.56 5.49 -23.10
C PRO A 152 -13.99 4.42 -22.18
N ARG A 153 -12.90 3.79 -22.59
CA ARG A 153 -12.26 2.68 -21.86
C ARG A 153 -10.92 3.13 -21.27
N GLU A 154 -10.64 2.68 -20.06
CA GLU A 154 -9.36 2.88 -19.39
C GLU A 154 -8.57 1.58 -19.40
N ALA A 155 -7.27 1.66 -19.72
CA ALA A 155 -6.37 0.53 -19.63
C ALA A 155 -6.17 0.11 -18.15
N ALA A 156 -5.91 -1.17 -17.94
CA ALA A 156 -5.49 -1.66 -16.63
C ALA A 156 -4.17 -1.01 -16.19
N LYS A 157 -4.00 -0.81 -14.90
CA LYS A 157 -2.76 -0.29 -14.31
C LYS A 157 -2.03 -1.41 -13.60
N ASP A 158 -0.77 -1.61 -13.94
CA ASP A 158 0.06 -2.60 -13.28
C ASP A 158 0.36 -2.24 -11.84
N ALA A 159 0.57 -3.27 -11.02
CA ALA A 159 1.10 -3.09 -9.68
C ALA A 159 2.52 -2.50 -9.73
N TYR A 160 2.86 -1.72 -8.71
CA TYR A 160 4.21 -1.19 -8.54
C TYR A 160 4.61 -1.19 -7.07
N ALA A 161 5.91 -1.19 -6.80
CA ALA A 161 6.45 -1.14 -5.46
C ALA A 161 6.94 0.27 -5.13
N VAL A 162 6.67 0.74 -3.89
CA VAL A 162 7.10 2.05 -3.38
C VAL A 162 7.82 1.85 -2.06
N PHE A 163 8.97 2.49 -1.89
CA PHE A 163 9.69 2.45 -0.62
C PHE A 163 8.95 3.23 0.46
N SER A 164 8.66 2.56 1.58
CA SER A 164 8.12 3.16 2.80
C SER A 164 9.25 3.42 3.79
N ALA A 165 9.61 4.69 3.96
CA ALA A 165 10.65 5.08 4.92
C ALA A 165 10.24 4.78 6.38
N GLU A 166 8.96 4.72 6.70
CA GLU A 166 8.47 4.35 8.03
C GLU A 166 8.74 2.87 8.34
N LYS A 167 8.57 2.00 7.35
CA LYS A 167 8.70 0.54 7.50
C LYS A 167 10.08 0.00 7.16
N GLY A 168 10.92 0.79 6.51
CA GLY A 168 12.20 0.35 5.96
C GLY A 168 12.04 -0.79 4.94
N ALA A 169 10.96 -0.73 4.13
CA ALA A 169 10.59 -1.79 3.20
C ALA A 169 9.81 -1.25 2.00
N TYR A 170 9.79 -2.02 0.92
CA TYR A 170 8.92 -1.76 -0.22
C TYR A 170 7.50 -2.25 0.05
N GLU A 171 6.52 -1.40 -0.25
CA GLU A 171 5.10 -1.72 -0.21
C GLU A 171 4.57 -1.82 -1.63
N ILE A 172 3.77 -2.86 -1.89
CA ILE A 172 3.17 -3.06 -3.19
C ILE A 172 1.84 -2.31 -3.25
N VAL A 173 1.72 -1.44 -4.24
CA VAL A 173 0.44 -0.88 -4.65
C VAL A 173 -0.15 -1.86 -5.67
N PRO A 174 -1.29 -2.52 -5.37
CA PRO A 174 -1.89 -3.51 -6.25
C PRO A 174 -2.26 -2.93 -7.61
N GLY A 175 -2.16 -3.76 -8.64
CA GLY A 175 -2.66 -3.41 -9.95
C GLY A 175 -4.18 -3.24 -9.96
N GLN A 176 -4.67 -2.41 -10.85
CA GLN A 176 -6.09 -2.12 -11.00
C GLN A 176 -6.57 -2.60 -12.37
N THR A 177 -7.65 -3.38 -12.37
CA THR A 177 -8.36 -3.74 -13.58
C THR A 177 -8.91 -2.47 -14.23
N GLY A 178 -8.68 -2.32 -15.53
CA GLY A 178 -9.24 -1.22 -16.31
C GLY A 178 -10.70 -1.47 -16.69
N THR A 179 -11.18 -0.71 -17.68
CA THR A 179 -12.49 -0.93 -18.31
C THR A 179 -12.40 -1.42 -19.75
N GLU A 180 -11.17 -1.71 -20.24
CA GLU A 180 -10.99 -2.37 -21.53
C GLU A 180 -11.58 -3.77 -21.49
N LEU A 181 -12.36 -4.12 -22.53
CA LEU A 181 -13.10 -5.38 -22.59
C LEU A 181 -12.18 -6.57 -22.91
N ALA A 182 -12.32 -7.63 -22.15
CA ALA A 182 -11.83 -8.96 -22.52
C ALA A 182 -12.78 -9.58 -23.54
N ARG A 183 -12.68 -9.14 -24.81
CA ARG A 183 -13.67 -9.41 -25.87
C ARG A 183 -14.06 -10.88 -25.99
N GLU A 184 -13.11 -11.81 -25.90
CA GLU A 184 -13.40 -13.24 -25.93
C GLU A 184 -14.33 -13.69 -24.80
N ARG A 185 -14.15 -13.15 -23.59
CA ARG A 185 -15.00 -13.48 -22.45
C ARG A 185 -16.39 -12.85 -22.57
N VAL A 186 -16.46 -11.63 -23.08
CA VAL A 186 -17.73 -10.96 -23.39
C VAL A 186 -18.50 -11.76 -24.44
N GLU A 187 -17.83 -12.19 -25.51
CA GLU A 187 -18.42 -13.00 -26.59
C GLU A 187 -18.94 -14.34 -26.04
N GLN A 188 -18.17 -15.03 -25.20
CA GLN A 188 -18.63 -16.28 -24.57
C GLN A 188 -19.86 -16.04 -23.67
N GLY A 189 -19.90 -14.92 -22.95
CA GLY A 189 -21.07 -14.54 -22.16
C GLY A 189 -22.30 -14.24 -23.01
N LEU A 190 -22.13 -13.54 -24.12
CA LEU A 190 -23.18 -13.27 -25.09
C LEU A 190 -23.71 -14.57 -25.74
N LEU A 191 -22.81 -15.47 -26.17
CA LEU A 191 -23.19 -16.79 -26.67
C LEU A 191 -24.00 -17.58 -25.65
N ALA A 192 -23.56 -17.58 -24.39
CA ALA A 192 -24.30 -18.25 -23.32
C ALA A 192 -25.68 -17.62 -23.07
N ALA A 193 -25.80 -16.30 -23.19
CA ALA A 193 -27.08 -15.60 -23.02
C ALA A 193 -28.09 -15.93 -24.13
N VAL A 194 -27.63 -16.08 -25.37
CA VAL A 194 -28.51 -16.42 -26.50
C VAL A 194 -28.66 -17.93 -26.73
N SER A 195 -27.91 -18.77 -26.01
CA SER A 195 -28.02 -20.22 -26.11
C SER A 195 -29.44 -20.67 -25.80
N GLY A 196 -30.01 -21.54 -26.67
CA GLY A 196 -31.38 -21.98 -26.54
C GLY A 196 -32.43 -20.89 -26.79
N ALA A 197 -32.06 -19.78 -27.47
CA ALA A 197 -33.02 -18.79 -27.91
C ALA A 197 -34.06 -19.45 -28.85
N SER A 198 -35.31 -19.03 -28.75
CA SER A 198 -36.41 -19.65 -29.46
C SER A 198 -37.40 -18.62 -29.98
N VAL A 199 -38.11 -18.99 -31.03
CA VAL A 199 -39.23 -18.23 -31.58
C VAL A 199 -40.51 -19.01 -31.39
N SER A 200 -41.52 -18.36 -30.78
CA SER A 200 -42.79 -18.98 -30.51
C SER A 200 -43.94 -18.17 -31.12
N THR A 201 -45.01 -18.85 -31.51
CA THR A 201 -46.22 -18.16 -32.00
C THR A 201 -46.90 -17.31 -30.92
N ASP A 202 -46.70 -17.63 -29.63
CA ASP A 202 -47.37 -16.97 -28.56
C ASP A 202 -46.61 -15.77 -27.95
N SER A 203 -45.26 -15.84 -27.95
CA SER A 203 -44.45 -14.84 -27.32
C SER A 203 -43.11 -14.60 -28.00
N ALA A 204 -42.60 -13.38 -27.91
CA ALA A 204 -41.21 -13.05 -28.23
C ALA A 204 -40.27 -13.59 -27.14
N ASP A 205 -39.04 -13.94 -27.49
CA ASP A 205 -38.00 -14.34 -26.54
C ASP A 205 -37.15 -13.14 -26.12
N THR A 206 -37.17 -12.83 -24.84
CA THR A 206 -36.35 -11.75 -24.28
C THR A 206 -35.22 -12.34 -23.48
N ARG A 207 -33.99 -12.11 -23.93
CA ARG A 207 -32.74 -12.54 -23.29
C ARG A 207 -32.05 -11.37 -22.64
N SER A 208 -31.20 -11.64 -21.66
CA SER A 208 -30.43 -10.61 -20.99
C SER A 208 -28.99 -11.06 -20.80
N PHE A 209 -28.08 -10.12 -20.96
CA PHE A 209 -26.67 -10.26 -20.65
C PHE A 209 -26.20 -9.06 -19.83
N ALA A 210 -25.58 -9.32 -18.68
CA ALA A 210 -25.07 -8.28 -17.80
C ALA A 210 -23.55 -8.39 -17.65
N LEU A 211 -22.82 -7.35 -18.06
CA LEU A 211 -21.40 -7.20 -17.76
C LEU A 211 -21.29 -6.66 -16.33
N THR A 212 -21.05 -7.54 -15.37
CA THR A 212 -20.89 -7.16 -13.96
C THR A 212 -19.59 -7.72 -13.38
N GLY A 213 -18.90 -6.95 -12.53
CA GLY A 213 -17.63 -7.37 -11.94
C GLY A 213 -16.46 -7.26 -12.89
N CYS A 214 -15.31 -7.83 -12.49
CA CYS A 214 -14.04 -7.70 -13.20
C CYS A 214 -13.82 -8.74 -14.31
N ASP A 215 -14.68 -9.76 -14.41
CA ASP A 215 -14.44 -10.92 -15.27
C ASP A 215 -14.47 -10.59 -16.77
N TYR A 216 -15.18 -9.56 -17.15
CA TYR A 216 -15.33 -9.13 -18.54
C TYR A 216 -14.33 -8.06 -18.97
N TYR A 217 -13.45 -7.62 -18.05
CA TYR A 217 -12.44 -6.61 -18.32
C TYR A 217 -11.04 -7.20 -18.32
N LEU A 218 -10.10 -6.49 -18.97
CA LEU A 218 -8.70 -6.89 -18.99
C LEU A 218 -8.08 -6.64 -17.61
N PRO A 219 -7.50 -7.66 -16.97
CA PRO A 219 -6.76 -7.48 -15.75
C PRO A 219 -5.41 -6.79 -16.00
N PRO A 220 -4.76 -6.21 -14.99
CA PRO A 220 -3.39 -5.75 -15.10
C PRO A 220 -2.44 -6.92 -15.43
N ALA A 221 -1.37 -6.65 -16.15
CA ALA A 221 -0.34 -7.65 -16.45
C ALA A 221 0.39 -8.08 -15.18
N LEU A 222 0.56 -7.14 -14.25
CA LEU A 222 1.14 -7.35 -12.94
C LEU A 222 0.07 -7.05 -11.87
N ALA A 223 -0.45 -8.09 -11.22
CA ALA A 223 -1.53 -7.92 -10.25
C ALA A 223 -1.04 -7.49 -8.84
N GLY A 224 0.21 -7.83 -8.47
CA GLY A 224 0.81 -7.49 -7.18
C GLY A 224 1.41 -8.68 -6.44
N ASP A 225 1.85 -9.70 -7.15
CA ASP A 225 2.66 -10.78 -6.56
C ASP A 225 4.03 -10.21 -6.16
N THR A 226 4.41 -10.39 -4.90
CA THR A 226 5.70 -9.94 -4.34
C THR A 226 6.89 -10.49 -5.10
N ALA A 227 6.81 -11.72 -5.57
CA ALA A 227 7.88 -12.38 -6.33
C ALA A 227 8.12 -11.77 -7.72
N ALA A 228 7.24 -10.89 -8.19
CA ALA A 228 7.37 -10.25 -9.50
C ALA A 228 8.27 -9.00 -9.49
N PHE A 229 8.71 -8.53 -8.31
CA PHE A 229 9.52 -7.31 -8.17
C PHE A 229 10.98 -7.62 -7.90
N ASP A 230 11.87 -6.96 -8.63
CA ASP A 230 13.30 -6.94 -8.34
C ASP A 230 13.61 -5.83 -7.30
N TYR A 231 13.46 -6.20 -6.02
CA TYR A 231 13.72 -5.27 -4.91
C TYR A 231 15.18 -4.82 -4.83
N GLY A 232 16.11 -5.64 -5.32
CA GLY A 232 17.53 -5.26 -5.40
C GLY A 232 17.75 -4.10 -6.37
N ALA A 233 17.15 -4.17 -7.57
CA ALA A 233 17.23 -3.09 -8.55
C ALA A 233 16.51 -1.82 -8.08
N LEU A 234 15.34 -1.96 -7.43
CA LEU A 234 14.59 -0.82 -6.86
C LEU A 234 15.42 -0.11 -5.78
N LEU A 235 15.97 -0.88 -4.83
CA LEU A 235 16.81 -0.32 -3.77
C LEU A 235 18.07 0.33 -4.31
N ALA A 236 18.72 -0.27 -5.32
CA ALA A 236 19.91 0.32 -5.93
C ALA A 236 19.60 1.70 -6.54
N ALA A 237 18.40 1.87 -7.12
CA ALA A 237 17.97 3.17 -7.65
C ALA A 237 17.66 4.17 -6.53
N ASP A 238 16.93 3.74 -5.48
CA ASP A 238 16.54 4.61 -4.38
C ASP A 238 17.71 5.00 -3.47
N ALA A 239 18.69 4.14 -3.28
CA ALA A 239 19.89 4.41 -2.48
C ALA A 239 20.97 5.18 -3.25
N ALA A 240 20.84 5.28 -4.58
CA ALA A 240 21.87 5.91 -5.42
C ALA A 240 22.11 7.37 -5.03
N GLY A 241 23.37 7.71 -4.77
CA GLY A 241 23.81 9.07 -4.43
C GLY A 241 23.37 9.55 -3.04
N ARG A 242 22.71 8.72 -2.23
CA ARG A 242 22.40 9.06 -0.85
C ARG A 242 23.65 8.91 0.03
N MET A 243 23.94 9.95 0.81
CA MET A 243 25.11 10.01 1.69
C MET A 243 24.67 10.37 3.10
N ILE A 244 25.23 9.69 4.10
CA ILE A 244 25.08 10.06 5.52
C ILE A 244 26.35 10.75 5.95
N GLU A 245 26.23 11.96 6.51
CA GLU A 245 27.33 12.66 7.16
C GLU A 245 27.52 12.16 8.58
N VAL A 246 28.73 11.71 8.92
CA VAL A 246 29.14 11.40 10.29
C VAL A 246 30.14 12.46 10.74
N ARG A 247 29.82 13.16 11.82
CA ARG A 247 30.62 14.28 12.34
C ARG A 247 31.38 13.86 13.59
N PHE A 248 32.67 14.13 13.58
CA PHE A 248 33.64 13.84 14.65
C PHE A 248 34.27 15.14 15.07
N SER A 249 34.10 15.65 16.26
CA SER A 249 34.88 16.78 16.84
C SER A 249 35.45 17.77 15.82
N GLY A 250 34.64 18.32 14.93
CA GLY A 250 35.06 19.29 13.90
C GLY A 250 35.47 18.71 12.55
N GLN A 251 35.45 17.40 12.36
CA GLN A 251 35.70 16.73 11.09
C GLN A 251 34.43 15.97 10.64
N THR A 252 34.25 15.82 9.33
CA THR A 252 33.08 15.11 8.76
C THR A 252 33.56 14.01 7.81
N GLN A 253 32.97 12.84 7.95
CA GLN A 253 33.09 11.73 7.01
C GLN A 253 31.73 11.46 6.37
N THR A 254 31.73 10.85 5.20
CA THR A 254 30.49 10.48 4.50
C THR A 254 30.45 8.97 4.27
N LEU A 255 29.25 8.40 4.44
CA LEU A 255 28.94 7.02 4.12
C LEU A 255 27.96 7.00 2.94
N SER A 256 28.31 6.28 1.87
CA SER A 256 27.36 6.01 0.79
C SER A 256 26.35 4.96 1.23
N VAL A 257 25.05 5.28 1.21
CA VAL A 257 24.00 4.37 1.68
C VAL A 257 24.01 3.07 0.88
N SER A 258 24.18 3.15 -0.45
CA SER A 258 24.19 1.99 -1.34
C SER A 258 25.29 0.96 -1.03
N ASP A 259 26.33 1.37 -0.30
CA ASP A 259 27.44 0.47 0.04
C ASP A 259 27.10 -0.47 1.20
N TYR A 260 26.10 -0.15 2.00
CA TYR A 260 25.80 -0.83 3.25
C TYR A 260 24.41 -1.47 3.31
N VAL A 261 23.57 -1.34 2.25
CA VAL A 261 22.20 -1.85 2.26
C VAL A 261 21.96 -2.85 1.14
N PHE A 262 21.07 -3.81 1.40
CA PHE A 262 20.52 -4.73 0.41
C PHE A 262 19.04 -4.99 0.73
N ALA A 263 18.27 -5.41 -0.27
CA ALA A 263 16.88 -5.80 -0.06
C ALA A 263 16.77 -7.31 0.08
N ASP A 264 15.95 -7.78 1.01
CA ASP A 264 15.58 -9.20 1.08
C ASP A 264 14.46 -9.55 0.07
N ASP A 265 14.12 -10.83 -0.03
CA ASP A 265 13.10 -11.34 -0.95
C ASP A 265 11.68 -10.78 -0.69
N ASN A 266 11.46 -10.15 0.45
CA ASN A 266 10.19 -9.51 0.83
C ASN A 266 10.22 -7.98 0.64
N GLY A 267 11.30 -7.45 0.08
CA GLY A 267 11.48 -6.02 -0.14
C GLY A 267 11.84 -5.22 1.10
N ARG A 268 12.26 -5.87 2.20
CA ARG A 268 12.76 -5.18 3.39
C ARG A 268 14.20 -4.79 3.18
N VAL A 269 14.55 -3.55 3.51
CA VAL A 269 15.93 -3.08 3.49
C VAL A 269 16.68 -3.62 4.70
N GLN A 270 17.78 -4.32 4.42
CA GLN A 270 18.71 -4.90 5.39
C GLN A 270 20.02 -4.16 5.34
N VAL A 271 20.73 -4.13 6.46
CA VAL A 271 22.07 -3.51 6.57
C VAL A 271 23.15 -4.60 6.60
N ASP A 272 24.20 -4.41 5.81
CA ASP A 272 25.43 -5.21 5.90
C ASP A 272 26.18 -4.83 7.18
N GLY A 273 25.83 -5.50 8.27
CA GLY A 273 26.37 -5.22 9.60
C GLY A 273 27.86 -5.49 9.71
N GLU A 274 28.42 -6.45 8.94
CA GLU A 274 29.84 -6.74 8.95
C GLU A 274 30.62 -5.58 8.33
N LYS A 275 30.19 -5.14 7.15
CA LYS A 275 30.83 -4.01 6.44
C LYS A 275 30.69 -2.70 7.22
N LEU A 276 29.53 -2.45 7.83
CA LEU A 276 29.34 -1.29 8.69
C LEU A 276 30.27 -1.34 9.92
N SER A 277 30.34 -2.48 10.61
CA SER A 277 31.21 -2.66 11.78
C SER A 277 32.68 -2.42 11.44
N GLN A 278 33.15 -2.96 10.31
CA GLN A 278 34.48 -2.73 9.84
C GLN A 278 34.78 -1.23 9.62
N ARG A 279 33.86 -0.52 8.98
CA ARG A 279 33.99 0.94 8.76
C ARG A 279 34.06 1.73 10.06
N LEU A 280 33.25 1.35 11.06
CA LEU A 280 33.29 2.01 12.37
C LEU A 280 34.59 1.74 13.14
N GLN A 281 35.20 0.56 12.97
CA GLN A 281 36.52 0.28 13.50
C GLN A 281 37.61 1.15 12.85
N GLU A 282 37.49 1.38 11.53
CA GLU A 282 38.40 2.32 10.84
C GLU A 282 38.23 3.74 11.38
N PHE A 283 37.00 4.18 11.64
CA PHE A 283 36.74 5.47 12.29
C PHE A 283 37.33 5.52 13.70
N ALA A 284 37.16 4.47 14.50
CA ALA A 284 37.75 4.41 15.83
C ALA A 284 39.27 4.50 15.77
N ALA A 285 39.92 3.79 14.84
CA ALA A 285 41.38 3.86 14.66
C ALA A 285 41.87 5.26 14.26
N GLN A 286 41.03 6.03 13.57
CA GLN A 286 41.38 7.39 13.12
C GLN A 286 41.08 8.48 14.14
N TYR A 287 40.01 8.33 14.92
CA TYR A 287 39.44 9.40 15.74
C TYR A 287 39.53 9.16 17.26
N ASN A 288 39.94 7.97 17.72
CA ASN A 288 40.26 7.77 19.11
C ASN A 288 41.45 8.61 19.53
N GLU A 289 41.33 9.30 20.64
CA GLU A 289 42.40 10.06 21.27
C GLU A 289 42.86 9.31 22.52
N MET A 290 44.15 9.03 22.58
CA MET A 290 44.76 8.24 23.67
C MET A 290 45.71 9.10 24.46
N ASP A 291 45.73 8.95 25.80
CA ASP A 291 46.61 9.64 26.69
C ASP A 291 46.56 11.17 26.49
N THR A 292 45.37 11.72 26.50
CA THR A 292 45.10 13.15 26.31
C THR A 292 44.57 13.76 27.58
N PRO A 293 44.72 15.09 27.80
CA PRO A 293 44.13 15.76 28.97
C PRO A 293 42.60 15.53 29.08
N PHE A 294 42.11 15.35 30.29
CA PHE A 294 40.66 15.31 30.55
C PHE A 294 40.04 16.66 30.19
N ARG A 295 38.99 16.67 29.37
CA ARG A 295 38.25 17.87 28.99
C ARG A 295 37.06 18.03 29.98
N PHE A 296 37.14 19.10 30.76
CA PHE A 296 36.11 19.46 31.75
C PHE A 296 35.38 20.74 31.29
N ASP A 297 34.08 20.70 31.26
CA ASP A 297 33.26 21.89 30.96
C ASP A 297 33.07 22.74 32.20
N SER A 298 33.99 23.70 32.39
CA SER A 298 33.91 24.69 33.47
C SER A 298 32.77 25.68 33.21
N THR A 299 32.04 26.04 34.27
CA THR A 299 30.94 27.01 34.20
C THR A 299 31.43 28.39 33.74
N ASP A 300 32.65 28.77 34.08
CA ASP A 300 33.20 30.11 33.79
C ASP A 300 34.04 30.17 32.53
N ARG A 301 34.75 29.10 32.20
CA ARG A 301 35.79 29.09 31.16
C ARG A 301 35.45 28.22 29.95
N GLY A 302 34.26 27.60 29.93
CA GLY A 302 33.94 26.59 28.94
C GLY A 302 34.82 25.34 29.08
N THR A 303 35.11 24.64 27.99
CA THR A 303 35.91 23.41 28.04
C THR A 303 37.36 23.71 28.39
N VAL A 304 37.84 23.18 29.54
CA VAL A 304 39.20 23.30 30.04
C VAL A 304 39.91 21.94 29.97
N GLU A 305 41.13 21.90 29.51
CA GLU A 305 41.99 20.70 29.51
C GLU A 305 42.70 20.55 30.84
N ILE A 306 42.52 19.40 31.49
CA ILE A 306 43.07 19.09 32.81
C ILE A 306 44.28 18.17 32.60
N GLU A 307 45.46 18.77 32.46
CA GLU A 307 46.72 18.09 32.12
C GLU A 307 47.14 16.98 33.10
N PHE A 308 46.80 17.12 34.37
CA PHE A 308 47.15 16.13 35.40
C PHE A 308 46.19 14.95 35.47
N LEU A 309 45.18 14.90 34.61
CA LEU A 309 44.19 13.82 34.48
C LEU A 309 44.20 13.28 33.05
N PRO A 310 45.22 12.49 32.62
CA PRO A 310 45.20 11.91 31.32
C PRO A 310 44.12 10.83 31.18
N CYS A 311 43.45 10.84 30.05
CA CYS A 311 42.36 9.90 29.73
C CYS A 311 42.38 9.55 28.26
N ASN A 312 41.52 8.65 27.87
CA ASN A 312 41.27 8.31 26.46
C ASN A 312 39.87 8.71 26.08
N TYR A 313 39.70 9.27 24.87
CA TYR A 313 38.39 9.48 24.24
C TYR A 313 38.22 8.43 23.15
N ILE A 314 37.38 7.46 23.41
CA ILE A 314 37.14 6.30 22.53
C ILE A 314 35.80 6.44 21.87
N LEU A 315 35.76 6.29 20.55
CA LEU A 315 34.51 6.33 19.77
C LEU A 315 33.50 5.29 20.32
N ASN A 316 32.30 5.75 20.66
CA ASN A 316 31.20 4.87 21.05
C ASN A 316 30.65 4.15 19.82
N ILE A 317 31.36 3.10 19.38
CA ILE A 317 31.01 2.29 18.20
C ILE A 317 29.60 1.73 18.32
N ALA A 318 29.21 1.26 19.52
CA ALA A 318 27.90 0.65 19.72
C ALA A 318 26.75 1.64 19.48
N ALA A 319 26.86 2.85 20.05
CA ALA A 319 25.86 3.90 19.86
C ALA A 319 25.81 4.39 18.40
N LEU A 320 26.98 4.57 17.78
CA LEU A 320 27.07 5.00 16.38
C LEU A 320 26.54 3.93 15.43
N TYR A 321 26.84 2.66 15.68
CA TYR A 321 26.31 1.52 14.91
C TYR A 321 24.78 1.49 14.96
N ALA A 322 24.20 1.49 16.16
CA ALA A 322 22.75 1.42 16.33
C ALA A 322 22.02 2.58 15.62
N LYS A 323 22.60 3.77 15.66
CA LYS A 323 22.04 4.95 14.99
C LYS A 323 22.14 4.83 13.46
N LEU A 324 23.28 4.45 12.94
CA LEU A 324 23.51 4.27 11.50
C LEU A 324 22.73 3.09 10.93
N GLU A 325 22.64 1.96 11.63
CA GLU A 325 21.84 0.80 11.22
C GLU A 325 20.37 1.20 11.02
N LYS A 326 19.82 1.92 11.98
CA LYS A 326 18.44 2.43 11.87
C LYS A 326 18.28 3.38 10.69
N GLN A 327 19.20 4.32 10.48
CA GLN A 327 19.11 5.27 9.37
C GLN A 327 19.26 4.59 8.01
N LEU A 328 20.24 3.68 7.88
CA LEU A 328 20.48 2.93 6.65
C LEU A 328 19.28 2.09 6.25
N SER A 329 18.68 1.36 7.20
CA SER A 329 17.49 0.53 6.93
C SER A 329 16.25 1.35 6.52
N HIS A 330 16.22 2.65 6.82
CA HIS A 330 15.12 3.56 6.46
C HIS A 330 15.52 4.56 5.34
N LEU A 331 16.72 4.40 4.79
CA LEU A 331 17.32 5.32 3.79
C LEU A 331 17.32 6.79 4.27
N ASP A 332 17.42 6.99 5.59
CA ASP A 332 17.52 8.31 6.23
C ASP A 332 18.94 8.84 6.14
N THR A 333 19.09 10.05 5.62
CA THR A 333 20.40 10.72 5.43
C THR A 333 20.65 11.84 6.42
N THR A 334 19.93 11.90 7.51
CA THR A 334 20.16 12.91 8.56
C THR A 334 21.58 12.79 9.10
N PRO A 335 22.32 13.90 9.24
CA PRO A 335 23.68 13.87 9.80
C PRO A 335 23.74 13.27 11.20
N VAL A 336 24.79 12.52 11.47
CA VAL A 336 25.03 11.82 12.75
C VAL A 336 26.22 12.44 13.46
N GLU A 337 26.02 12.92 14.68
CA GLU A 337 27.13 13.28 15.59
C GLU A 337 27.68 12.01 16.24
N ALA A 338 28.97 11.75 16.05
CA ALA A 338 29.69 10.68 16.72
C ALA A 338 29.90 11.03 18.20
N GLN A 339 29.68 10.06 19.07
CA GLN A 339 29.88 10.22 20.51
C GLN A 339 31.13 9.49 20.94
N PHE A 340 31.87 10.09 21.87
CA PHE A 340 33.04 9.49 22.46
C PHE A 340 32.78 9.16 23.94
N ILE A 341 33.37 8.08 24.40
CA ILE A 341 33.38 7.68 25.80
C ILE A 341 34.76 8.09 26.36
N CYS A 342 34.76 8.81 27.46
CA CYS A 342 35.99 9.06 28.21
C CYS A 342 36.30 7.84 29.09
N THR A 343 37.53 7.32 28.99
CA THR A 343 38.02 6.23 29.83
C THR A 343 39.32 6.64 30.51
N ASP A 344 39.68 6.01 31.61
CA ASP A 344 41.01 6.09 32.16
C ASP A 344 42.04 5.39 31.23
N LEU A 345 43.30 5.43 31.59
CA LEU A 345 44.39 4.78 30.79
C LEU A 345 44.31 3.24 30.82
N GLN A 346 43.49 2.66 31.70
CA GLN A 346 43.22 1.23 31.82
C GLN A 346 42.01 0.79 30.99
N GLY A 347 41.23 1.76 30.50
CA GLY A 347 40.04 1.53 29.67
C GLY A 347 38.71 1.48 30.45
N GLU A 348 38.75 1.80 31.78
CA GLU A 348 37.53 1.89 32.56
C GLU A 348 36.87 3.26 32.37
N PRO A 349 35.53 3.36 32.39
CA PRO A 349 34.81 4.63 32.25
C PRO A 349 35.30 5.67 33.23
N PHE A 350 35.63 6.87 32.73
CA PHE A 350 36.19 7.96 33.52
C PHE A 350 35.35 9.23 33.40
N GLY A 351 35.15 9.92 34.51
CA GLY A 351 34.42 11.17 34.57
C GLY A 351 34.01 11.49 36.02
N LEU A 352 33.50 12.70 36.26
CA LEU A 352 33.06 13.12 37.59
C LEU A 352 31.67 12.59 37.94
N GLY A 353 30.94 11.97 37.02
CA GLY A 353 29.53 11.62 37.19
C GLY A 353 28.65 12.88 37.22
N ASP A 354 27.40 12.70 37.66
CA ASP A 354 26.39 13.76 37.71
C ASP A 354 26.37 14.53 39.06
N THR A 355 27.14 14.04 40.07
CA THR A 355 27.25 14.66 41.41
C THR A 355 28.71 14.87 41.75
N TYR A 356 29.15 16.11 41.80
CA TYR A 356 30.55 16.47 42.07
C TYR A 356 30.69 17.91 42.54
N ILE A 357 31.85 18.24 43.14
CA ILE A 357 32.30 19.59 43.41
C ILE A 357 33.44 19.94 42.46
N ALA A 358 33.40 21.12 41.87
CA ALA A 358 34.53 21.64 41.09
C ALA A 358 34.97 23.00 41.63
N VAL A 359 36.29 23.14 41.90
CA VAL A 359 36.91 24.35 42.39
C VAL A 359 37.84 24.86 41.28
N ASP A 360 37.46 25.98 40.68
CA ASP A 360 38.27 26.68 39.67
C ASP A 360 39.15 27.73 40.38
N ILE A 361 40.46 27.42 40.42
CA ILE A 361 41.45 28.31 41.10
C ILE A 361 41.66 29.59 40.27
N GLU A 362 41.57 29.51 38.96
CA GLU A 362 41.78 30.66 38.10
C GLU A 362 40.61 31.63 38.15
N SER A 363 39.41 31.13 38.09
CA SER A 363 38.16 31.93 38.22
C SER A 363 37.83 32.27 39.68
N GLN A 364 38.41 31.57 40.65
CA GLN A 364 38.09 31.66 42.07
C GLN A 364 36.62 31.41 42.35
N THR A 365 36.10 30.32 41.76
CA THR A 365 34.72 29.88 41.89
C THR A 365 34.63 28.43 42.36
N VAL A 366 33.51 28.08 42.94
CA VAL A 366 33.13 26.70 43.24
C VAL A 366 31.76 26.41 42.63
N THR A 367 31.64 25.24 42.05
CA THR A 367 30.37 24.67 41.60
C THR A 367 30.11 23.37 42.35
N TYR A 368 28.86 23.13 42.75
CA TYR A 368 28.38 21.83 43.21
C TYR A 368 27.22 21.40 42.37
N TYR A 369 27.36 20.28 41.70
CA TYR A 369 26.32 19.59 40.94
C TYR A 369 25.82 18.41 41.76
N GLN A 370 24.50 18.18 41.73
CA GLN A 370 23.86 17.02 42.31
C GLN A 370 22.86 16.47 41.28
N ASP A 371 23.00 15.20 40.94
CA ASP A 371 22.15 14.52 39.92
C ASP A 371 22.04 15.31 38.58
N GLY A 372 23.13 15.97 38.16
CA GLY A 372 23.21 16.78 36.95
C GLY A 372 22.68 18.21 37.08
N GLU A 373 22.13 18.60 38.27
CA GLU A 373 21.62 19.95 38.52
C GLU A 373 22.64 20.78 39.27
N LEU A 374 22.82 22.04 38.86
CA LEU A 374 23.69 23.00 39.52
C LEU A 374 23.02 23.48 40.80
N MET A 375 23.53 23.01 41.94
CA MET A 375 23.00 23.36 43.28
C MET A 375 23.66 24.60 43.88
N VAL A 376 24.98 24.74 43.68
CA VAL A 376 25.77 25.86 44.20
C VAL A 376 26.71 26.36 43.12
N TYR A 377 26.72 27.66 42.90
CA TYR A 377 27.75 28.40 42.19
C TYR A 377 28.08 29.65 43.00
N ASN A 378 29.36 29.81 43.44
CA ASN A 378 29.74 30.94 44.24
C ASN A 378 31.23 31.29 44.13
N ASP A 379 31.56 32.54 44.35
CA ASP A 379 32.95 33.00 44.53
C ASP A 379 33.57 32.43 45.79
N VAL A 380 34.86 32.08 45.69
CA VAL A 380 35.66 31.54 46.81
C VAL A 380 36.98 32.24 46.94
N VAL A 381 37.74 31.92 47.98
CA VAL A 381 39.16 32.29 48.08
C VAL A 381 39.94 31.05 48.37
N THR A 382 40.75 30.63 47.39
CA THR A 382 41.69 29.50 47.51
C THR A 382 43.00 29.90 48.19
N GLY A 383 43.92 28.96 48.31
CA GLY A 383 45.23 29.15 48.90
C GLY A 383 46.13 30.19 48.22
N LEU A 384 46.97 30.87 49.03
CA LEU A 384 47.97 31.81 48.50
C LEU A 384 48.97 31.11 47.57
N PRO A 385 49.21 31.60 46.33
CA PRO A 385 49.93 30.87 45.30
C PRO A 385 51.36 30.41 45.67
N TYR A 386 52.04 31.07 46.51
CA TYR A 386 53.42 30.72 46.84
C TYR A 386 53.52 30.06 48.23
N GLY A 387 53.55 28.73 48.24
CA GLY A 387 53.77 27.93 49.45
C GLY A 387 52.53 27.54 50.25
N ARG A 388 51.34 28.04 49.82
CA ARG A 388 50.06 27.73 50.45
C ARG A 388 48.92 27.54 49.46
N SER A 389 49.29 27.16 48.21
CA SER A 389 48.26 26.95 47.17
C SER A 389 47.33 25.79 47.50
N THR A 390 46.09 25.90 47.12
CA THR A 390 45.20 24.76 47.10
C THR A 390 45.72 23.75 46.11
N PRO A 391 45.93 22.46 46.50
CA PRO A 391 46.47 21.47 45.60
C PRO A 391 45.47 21.14 44.47
N THR A 392 45.90 21.20 43.21
CA THR A 392 45.14 20.74 42.07
C THR A 392 45.10 19.22 42.05
N GLY A 393 43.97 18.64 41.67
CA GLY A 393 43.77 17.19 41.63
C GLY A 393 42.31 16.81 41.57
N LEU A 394 42.09 15.52 41.36
CA LEU A 394 40.80 14.87 41.55
C LEU A 394 40.83 14.13 42.89
N TYR A 395 39.95 14.49 43.74
CA TYR A 395 39.83 13.99 45.13
C TYR A 395 38.40 13.50 45.35
N ASP A 396 38.17 12.91 46.54
CA ASP A 396 36.84 12.65 47.07
C ASP A 396 36.62 13.41 48.36
N VAL A 397 35.38 13.72 48.66
CA VAL A 397 35.00 14.16 49.99
C VAL A 397 35.33 13.05 50.97
N VAL A 398 36.23 13.29 51.95
CA VAL A 398 36.68 12.28 52.90
C VAL A 398 36.18 12.52 54.33
N SER A 399 35.74 13.74 54.66
CA SER A 399 35.14 14.05 55.94
C SER A 399 34.12 15.19 55.84
N LEU A 400 33.12 15.13 56.73
CA LEU A 400 32.11 16.17 56.93
C LEU A 400 32.05 16.43 58.43
N ASP A 401 32.45 17.65 58.86
CA ASP A 401 32.45 18.07 60.27
C ASP A 401 31.74 19.41 60.40
N HIS A 402 31.20 19.66 61.56
CA HIS A 402 30.58 20.95 61.89
C HIS A 402 31.00 21.44 63.25
N ASP A 403 30.93 22.78 63.47
CA ASP A 403 31.23 23.45 64.71
C ASP A 403 32.61 23.05 65.27
N CYS A 404 33.64 23.15 64.42
CA CYS A 404 34.99 22.72 64.78
C CYS A 404 36.03 23.84 64.71
N TRP A 405 37.21 23.61 65.31
CA TRP A 405 38.33 24.54 65.30
C TRP A 405 39.40 24.07 64.32
N LEU A 406 39.72 24.93 63.34
CA LEU A 406 40.91 24.75 62.49
C LEU A 406 42.10 25.43 63.16
N THR A 407 43.10 24.64 63.52
CA THR A 407 44.27 25.10 64.21
C THR A 407 45.55 24.86 63.44
N GLY A 408 46.37 25.88 63.25
CA GLY A 408 47.63 25.81 62.56
C GLY A 408 48.71 26.62 63.33
N PRO A 409 49.94 26.69 62.80
CA PRO A 409 51.07 27.39 63.48
C PRO A 409 50.80 28.87 63.74
N ASP A 410 50.00 29.51 62.86
CA ASP A 410 49.78 30.95 62.86
C ASP A 410 48.27 31.32 62.81
N PHE A 411 47.35 30.34 63.01
CA PHE A 411 45.91 30.57 63.07
C PHE A 411 45.20 29.61 64.03
N ASN A 412 44.09 30.04 64.56
CA ASN A 412 43.12 29.22 65.26
C ASN A 412 41.75 29.86 65.09
N VAL A 413 40.93 29.25 64.18
CA VAL A 413 39.67 29.81 63.76
C VAL A 413 38.54 28.81 63.94
N PHE A 414 37.39 29.28 64.40
CA PHE A 414 36.17 28.48 64.45
C PHE A 414 35.44 28.52 63.15
N ILE A 415 35.01 27.36 62.65
CA ILE A 415 34.21 27.19 61.45
C ILE A 415 32.93 26.37 61.71
N LYS A 416 31.88 26.65 61.02
CA LYS A 416 30.60 25.96 61.17
C LYS A 416 30.50 24.70 60.29
N TYR A 417 31.04 24.76 59.16
CA TYR A 417 30.94 23.66 58.15
C TYR A 417 32.30 23.34 57.60
N TRP A 418 32.61 22.02 57.53
CA TRP A 418 33.83 21.49 56.95
C TRP A 418 33.48 20.39 55.96
N VAL A 419 33.95 20.51 54.72
CA VAL A 419 33.92 19.48 53.66
C VAL A 419 35.34 19.17 53.26
N GLY A 420 35.94 18.16 53.91
CA GLY A 420 37.35 17.79 53.71
C GLY A 420 37.51 16.93 52.43
N PHE A 421 38.53 17.24 51.61
CA PHE A 421 38.86 16.47 50.40
C PHE A 421 40.31 15.94 50.38
N ILE A 422 41.18 16.41 51.25
CA ILE A 422 42.51 15.81 51.48
C ILE A 422 42.73 15.62 52.99
N GLY A 423 42.38 14.45 53.47
CA GLY A 423 42.46 14.12 54.89
C GLY A 423 41.77 15.17 55.77
N THR A 424 42.44 15.64 56.81
CA THR A 424 41.99 16.76 57.65
C THR A 424 42.71 18.08 57.31
N THR A 425 43.46 18.12 56.21
CA THR A 425 44.37 19.24 55.90
C THR A 425 43.77 20.26 54.97
N TYR A 426 43.03 19.77 53.94
CA TYR A 426 42.40 20.64 52.94
C TYR A 426 40.94 20.31 52.80
N GLY A 427 40.14 21.35 52.79
CA GLY A 427 38.67 21.25 52.64
C GLY A 427 38.06 22.60 52.24
N LEU A 428 36.78 22.54 51.94
CA LEU A 428 35.94 23.72 51.78
C LEU A 428 35.32 24.03 53.14
N HIS A 429 35.31 25.31 53.53
CA HIS A 429 34.72 25.74 54.85
C HIS A 429 34.23 27.17 54.77
N ASP A 430 33.36 27.55 55.74
CA ASP A 430 32.94 28.92 55.87
C ASP A 430 34.12 29.79 56.41
N ALA A 431 34.12 31.04 55.96
CA ALA A 431 35.16 32.01 56.36
C ALA A 431 34.50 33.33 56.75
N SER A 432 33.88 33.34 57.95
CA SER A 432 33.14 34.47 58.51
C SER A 432 33.98 35.72 58.78
N TRP A 433 35.31 35.60 58.76
CA TRP A 433 36.25 36.69 58.86
C TRP A 433 36.55 37.41 57.52
N ARG A 434 35.89 37.01 56.45
CA ARG A 434 36.02 37.61 55.13
C ARG A 434 34.75 38.30 54.73
N ASP A 435 34.88 39.50 54.21
CA ASP A 435 33.75 40.25 53.63
C ASP A 435 33.72 40.15 52.11
N GLU A 436 34.79 39.67 51.47
CA GLU A 436 34.95 39.56 49.98
C GLU A 436 35.48 38.21 49.62
N PHE A 437 34.98 37.72 48.45
CA PHE A 437 35.38 36.46 47.84
C PHE A 437 35.60 36.66 46.30
N GLY A 438 36.31 35.76 45.68
CA GLY A 438 36.54 35.75 44.22
C GLY A 438 37.68 36.64 43.74
N GLY A 439 37.87 36.70 42.43
CA GLY A 439 38.81 37.56 41.75
C GLY A 439 40.26 37.31 42.16
N GLU A 440 41.05 38.35 42.27
CA GLU A 440 42.49 38.31 42.54
C GLU A 440 42.83 38.20 44.04
N LEU A 441 41.84 38.06 44.92
CA LEU A 441 42.04 38.06 46.37
C LEU A 441 42.99 36.98 46.87
N TYR A 442 43.00 35.81 46.24
CA TYR A 442 43.86 34.69 46.61
C TYR A 442 45.34 35.00 46.41
N LYS A 443 45.70 35.90 45.48
CA LYS A 443 47.10 36.23 45.19
C LYS A 443 47.78 37.00 46.33
N THR A 444 47.04 37.73 47.13
CA THR A 444 47.57 38.58 48.20
C THR A 444 46.99 38.27 49.58
N ARG A 445 45.76 37.79 49.65
CA ARG A 445 45.03 37.45 50.86
C ARG A 445 44.44 36.04 50.80
N GLY A 446 45.12 35.12 50.13
CA GLY A 446 44.74 33.74 50.02
C GLY A 446 44.66 32.99 51.31
N SER A 447 44.05 31.84 51.38
CA SER A 447 44.00 30.96 52.51
C SER A 447 45.32 30.22 52.71
N HIS A 448 45.40 29.34 53.70
CA HIS A 448 46.51 28.42 53.94
C HIS A 448 46.44 27.16 53.05
N GLY A 449 45.52 27.17 52.08
CA GLY A 449 45.28 26.07 51.11
C GLY A 449 43.87 25.53 51.07
N CYS A 450 43.09 25.81 52.11
CA CYS A 450 41.62 25.48 52.07
C CYS A 450 40.87 26.41 51.14
N VAL A 451 39.69 26.00 50.74
CA VAL A 451 38.75 26.80 49.93
C VAL A 451 37.80 27.53 50.86
N ASN A 452 38.06 28.84 51.06
CA ASN A 452 37.25 29.70 51.92
C ASN A 452 35.99 30.14 51.17
N MET A 453 34.84 29.95 51.79
CA MET A 453 33.53 30.23 51.24
C MET A 453 32.66 31.13 52.10
N PRO A 454 31.66 31.80 51.55
CA PRO A 454 30.58 32.41 52.39
C PRO A 454 29.77 31.31 53.08
N ASP A 455 29.13 31.68 54.22
CA ASP A 455 28.39 30.75 55.09
C ASP A 455 27.26 30.01 54.37
N ALA A 456 26.44 30.71 53.57
CA ALA A 456 25.27 30.11 52.93
C ALA A 456 25.60 29.05 51.86
N PRO A 457 26.53 29.30 50.92
CA PRO A 457 26.86 28.28 49.90
C PRO A 457 27.60 27.08 50.49
N ILE A 458 28.52 27.22 51.44
CA ILE A 458 29.18 26.06 52.07
C ILE A 458 28.17 25.22 52.87
N ARG A 459 27.21 25.86 53.53
CA ARG A 459 26.13 25.14 54.21
C ARG A 459 25.30 24.32 53.22
N ALA A 460 24.94 24.89 52.07
CA ALA A 460 24.19 24.19 51.05
C ALA A 460 24.95 22.98 50.49
N ILE A 461 26.29 23.08 50.32
CA ILE A 461 27.12 21.93 49.94
C ILE A 461 27.13 20.90 51.08
N TYR A 462 27.43 21.31 52.32
CA TYR A 462 27.56 20.41 53.46
C TYR A 462 26.28 19.61 53.73
N GLU A 463 25.12 20.24 53.63
CA GLU A 463 23.82 19.60 53.88
C GLU A 463 23.43 18.57 52.83
N ASN A 464 24.05 18.60 51.62
CA ASN A 464 23.65 17.76 50.49
C ASN A 464 24.78 16.82 49.99
N VAL A 465 26.05 17.13 50.25
CA VAL A 465 27.18 16.32 49.81
C VAL A 465 27.37 15.07 50.65
N GLN A 466 27.96 14.03 50.11
CA GLN A 466 28.28 12.80 50.82
C GLN A 466 29.80 12.51 50.76
N VAL A 467 30.30 11.76 51.77
CA VAL A 467 31.65 11.19 51.68
C VAL A 467 31.76 10.29 50.46
N GLY A 468 32.81 10.47 49.66
CA GLY A 468 32.99 9.82 48.36
C GLY A 468 32.50 10.63 47.15
N THR A 469 31.90 11.83 47.38
CA THR A 469 31.59 12.75 46.27
C THR A 469 32.89 13.28 45.66
N PRO A 470 33.09 13.18 44.31
CA PRO A 470 34.28 13.72 43.65
C PRO A 470 34.47 15.22 43.85
N VAL A 471 35.71 15.64 44.03
CA VAL A 471 36.13 17.05 44.14
C VAL A 471 37.26 17.31 43.16
N LEU A 472 36.97 18.00 42.06
CA LEU A 472 37.95 18.44 41.09
C LEU A 472 38.45 19.84 41.51
N VAL A 473 39.78 19.97 41.68
CA VAL A 473 40.45 21.25 41.93
C VAL A 473 41.40 21.53 40.77
N PHE A 474 41.22 22.62 40.04
CA PHE A 474 41.98 22.89 38.79
C PHE A 474 42.25 24.38 38.57
#